data_c4c496964e2dbba8b6cc45d736d5ee7d
#
_entry.id   c4c496964e2dbba8b6cc45d736d5ee7d
#
_cell.length_a   1.000
_cell.length_b   1.000
_cell.length_c   1.000
_cell.angle_alpha   90.00
_cell.angle_beta   90.00
_cell.angle_gamma   90.00
#
_symmetry.space_group_name_H-M   'P 1'
#
loop_
_entity.id
_entity.type
_entity.pdbx_description
1 polymer ?
#
loop_
_entity_poly.entity_id
_entity_poly.type
_entity_poly.pdbx_seq_one_letter_code
_entity_poly.pdbx_strand_id
1 'polypeptide(L)'
;MDGNGRLSRFLFHHALCQSGALKNGLLLPVSIAMKRNEDLYLAALKSFSEPARKRWEVIWIDGDEYQMTFKSDDSLYRYWNATACVDFGLEMAKQALEKDLREETEFLTKYDLIYRAIDGRYDIRGKDLNTLVLTCMEHNGKISINRRKKFATT
;
A
#
# COMPACT_ATOMS: atom_id res chain seq x y z
N MET A 1 -1.50 -4.47 -19.01
CA MET A 1 -0.99 -5.56 -18.13
C MET A 1 -1.33 -5.17 -16.69
N ASP A 2 -2.41 -5.68 -16.18
CA ASP A 2 -2.85 -5.42 -14.82
C ASP A 2 -2.46 -6.61 -13.94
N GLY A 3 -1.84 -6.37 -12.80
CA GLY A 3 -1.45 -7.42 -11.85
C GLY A 3 0.03 -7.43 -11.41
N ASN A 4 0.94 -6.83 -12.17
CA ASN A 4 2.37 -6.81 -11.82
C ASN A 4 2.64 -6.18 -10.45
N GLY A 5 1.92 -5.10 -10.09
CA GLY A 5 2.06 -4.47 -8.78
C GLY A 5 1.60 -5.37 -7.62
N ARG A 6 0.58 -6.21 -7.83
CA ARG A 6 0.13 -7.20 -6.82
C ARG A 6 1.15 -8.31 -6.67
N LEU A 7 1.68 -8.83 -7.78
CA LEU A 7 2.71 -9.86 -7.78
C LEU A 7 3.99 -9.36 -7.12
N SER A 8 4.45 -8.15 -7.42
CA SER A 8 5.65 -7.56 -6.82
C SER A 8 5.52 -7.45 -5.30
N ARG A 9 4.37 -6.98 -4.80
CA ARG A 9 4.09 -6.89 -3.36
C ARG A 9 4.05 -8.25 -2.69
N PHE A 10 3.45 -9.24 -3.34
CA PHE A 10 3.45 -10.61 -2.85
C PHE A 10 4.86 -11.19 -2.75
N LEU A 11 5.67 -11.05 -3.79
CA LEU A 11 7.06 -11.53 -3.83
C LEU A 11 7.92 -10.83 -2.77
N PHE A 12 7.76 -9.53 -2.58
CA PHE A 12 8.46 -8.79 -1.54
C PHE A 12 8.10 -9.32 -0.15
N HIS A 13 6.82 -9.52 0.12
CA HIS A 13 6.34 -10.10 1.37
C HIS A 13 6.86 -11.51 1.60
N HIS A 14 6.82 -12.34 0.54
CA HIS A 14 7.36 -13.69 0.58
C HIS A 14 8.86 -13.69 0.92
N ALA A 15 9.65 -12.80 0.32
CA ALA A 15 11.07 -12.66 0.62
C ALA A 15 11.32 -12.26 2.09
N LEU A 16 10.53 -11.33 2.65
CA LEU A 16 10.62 -10.96 4.08
C LEU A 16 10.28 -12.14 5.01
N CYS A 17 9.29 -12.95 4.65
CA CYS A 17 8.97 -14.18 5.40
C CYS A 17 10.08 -15.22 5.30
N GLN A 18 10.63 -15.44 4.11
CA GLN A 18 11.72 -16.41 3.89
C GLN A 18 13.02 -15.99 4.60
N SER A 19 13.31 -14.71 4.69
CA SER A 19 14.46 -14.19 5.43
C SER A 19 14.32 -14.30 6.95
N GLY A 20 13.14 -14.68 7.47
CA GLY A 20 12.84 -14.73 8.90
C GLY A 20 12.58 -13.36 9.53
N ALA A 21 12.56 -12.28 8.73
CA ALA A 21 12.23 -10.94 9.20
C ALA A 21 10.77 -10.83 9.68
N LEU A 22 9.87 -11.58 9.05
CA LEU A 22 8.47 -11.68 9.45
C LEU A 22 8.15 -13.09 9.93
N LYS A 23 7.54 -13.18 11.11
CA LYS A 23 7.12 -14.45 11.73
C LYS A 23 5.59 -14.51 11.83
N ASN A 24 5.06 -15.74 11.97
CA ASN A 24 3.65 -15.99 12.29
C ASN A 24 2.64 -15.43 11.28
N GLY A 25 3.01 -15.31 9.99
CA GLY A 25 2.11 -14.81 8.94
C GLY A 25 1.74 -13.33 9.06
N LEU A 26 2.54 -12.54 9.78
CA LEU A 26 2.32 -11.10 9.88
C LEU A 26 2.36 -10.46 8.49
N LEU A 27 1.31 -9.72 8.15
CA LEU A 27 1.22 -8.94 6.91
C LEU A 27 1.50 -7.48 7.21
N LEU A 28 2.55 -6.92 6.58
CA LEU A 28 2.87 -5.50 6.71
C LEU A 28 2.19 -4.69 5.60
N PRO A 29 1.62 -3.52 5.90
CA PRO A 29 1.02 -2.64 4.92
C PRO A 29 2.06 -1.84 4.12
N VAL A 30 3.08 -2.53 3.58
CA VAL A 30 4.22 -1.91 2.88
C VAL A 30 3.77 -1.06 1.70
N SER A 31 2.66 -1.42 1.04
CA SER A 31 2.13 -0.63 -0.08
C SER A 31 1.66 0.76 0.34
N ILE A 32 1.21 0.94 1.58
CA ILE A 32 0.81 2.24 2.12
C ILE A 32 2.05 3.10 2.32
N ALA A 33 3.09 2.54 2.93
CA ALA A 33 4.38 3.21 3.10
C ALA A 33 4.99 3.61 1.74
N MET A 34 4.99 2.72 0.76
CA MET A 34 5.47 3.00 -0.61
C MET A 34 4.67 4.13 -1.27
N LYS A 35 3.35 4.14 -1.15
CA LYS A 35 2.49 5.18 -1.73
C LYS A 35 2.73 6.56 -1.10
N ARG A 36 3.00 6.61 0.20
CA ARG A 36 3.33 7.86 0.89
C ARG A 36 4.70 8.42 0.49
N ASN A 37 5.61 7.55 0.01
CA ASN A 37 6.97 7.87 -0.40
C ASN A 37 7.16 7.65 -1.91
N GLU A 38 6.24 8.14 -2.72
CA GLU A 38 6.20 7.88 -4.17
C GLU A 38 7.47 8.35 -4.88
N ASP A 39 8.01 9.51 -4.51
CA ASP A 39 9.25 10.03 -5.11
C ASP A 39 10.44 9.10 -4.87
N LEU A 40 10.57 8.55 -3.66
CA LEU A 40 11.61 7.58 -3.32
C LEU A 40 11.39 6.25 -4.04
N TYR A 41 10.14 5.83 -4.18
CA TYR A 41 9.77 4.65 -4.97
C TYR A 41 10.18 4.80 -6.43
N LEU A 42 9.84 5.93 -7.05
CA LEU A 42 10.23 6.23 -8.43
C LEU A 42 11.75 6.33 -8.58
N ALA A 43 12.46 6.93 -7.63
CA ALA A 43 13.93 6.99 -7.64
C ALA A 43 14.57 5.59 -7.58
N ALA A 44 14.06 4.71 -6.71
CA ALA A 44 14.51 3.32 -6.63
C ALA A 44 14.26 2.57 -7.95
N LEU A 45 13.08 2.71 -8.57
CA LEU A 45 12.79 2.10 -9.87
C LEU A 45 13.69 2.65 -11.00
N LYS A 46 13.96 3.95 -11.02
CA LYS A 46 14.82 4.60 -12.01
C LYS A 46 16.25 4.08 -11.97
N SER A 47 16.75 3.65 -10.79
CA SER A 47 18.09 3.09 -10.67
C SER A 47 18.33 1.88 -11.59
N PHE A 48 17.28 1.14 -11.93
CA PHE A 48 17.31 0.07 -12.93
C PHE A 48 16.78 0.51 -14.29
N SER A 49 15.61 1.15 -14.32
CA SER A 49 14.89 1.40 -15.57
C SER A 49 15.61 2.39 -16.51
N GLU A 50 16.32 3.37 -15.97
CA GLU A 50 17.08 4.32 -16.79
C GLU A 50 18.29 3.68 -17.49
N PRO A 51 19.17 2.93 -16.81
CA PRO A 51 20.22 2.17 -17.48
C PRO A 51 19.68 1.12 -18.46
N ALA A 52 18.58 0.44 -18.11
CA ALA A 52 17.94 -0.54 -18.97
C ALA A 52 17.39 0.11 -20.25
N ARG A 53 16.70 1.25 -20.10
CA ARG A 53 16.12 1.98 -21.23
C ARG A 53 17.16 2.42 -22.27
N LYS A 54 18.36 2.81 -21.82
CA LYS A 54 19.47 3.21 -22.72
C LYS A 54 19.99 2.09 -23.61
N ARG A 55 19.68 0.84 -23.31
CA ARG A 55 20.08 -0.34 -24.11
C ARG A 55 19.07 -0.71 -25.18
N TRP A 56 17.94 -0.02 -25.23
CA TRP A 56 16.89 -0.19 -26.20
C TRP A 56 16.77 1.02 -27.11
N GLU A 57 16.74 0.79 -28.39
CA GLU A 57 16.26 1.74 -29.39
C GLU A 57 14.74 1.60 -29.45
N VAL A 58 14.03 2.69 -29.24
CA VAL A 58 12.57 2.73 -29.29
C VAL A 58 12.17 3.76 -30.31
N ILE A 59 11.54 3.29 -31.37
CA ILE A 59 11.02 4.11 -32.45
C ILE A 59 9.50 4.10 -32.33
N TRP A 60 8.93 5.26 -32.17
CA TRP A 60 7.48 5.44 -32.22
C TRP A 60 7.02 5.40 -33.68
N ILE A 61 5.96 4.62 -33.96
CA ILE A 61 5.42 4.44 -35.30
C ILE A 61 4.13 5.25 -35.43
N ASP A 62 3.09 4.88 -34.68
CA ASP A 62 1.80 5.58 -34.67
C ASP A 62 0.95 5.16 -33.46
N GLY A 63 0.11 6.08 -32.93
CA GLY A 63 -0.73 5.78 -31.78
C GLY A 63 0.04 5.22 -30.60
N ASP A 64 -0.27 4.01 -30.17
CA ASP A 64 0.42 3.28 -29.09
C ASP A 64 1.41 2.22 -29.63
N GLU A 65 1.74 2.28 -30.93
CA GLU A 65 2.66 1.33 -31.56
C GLU A 65 4.10 1.80 -31.49
N TYR A 66 4.98 0.94 -30.97
CA TYR A 66 6.41 1.18 -30.82
C TYR A 66 7.20 0.00 -31.39
N GLN A 67 8.22 0.29 -32.15
CA GLN A 67 9.25 -0.69 -32.51
C GLN A 67 10.36 -0.61 -31.47
N MET A 68 10.67 -1.72 -30.81
CA MET A 68 11.74 -1.81 -29.82
C MET A 68 12.82 -2.77 -30.30
N THR A 69 14.07 -2.28 -30.37
CA THR A 69 15.22 -3.08 -30.75
C THR A 69 16.26 -3.05 -29.64
N PHE A 70 16.64 -4.22 -29.14
CA PHE A 70 17.69 -4.34 -28.14
C PHE A 70 19.06 -4.14 -28.78
N LYS A 71 19.87 -3.21 -28.29
CA LYS A 71 21.15 -2.77 -28.86
C LYS A 71 22.38 -3.10 -28.02
N SER A 72 22.24 -3.95 -27.00
CA SER A 72 23.32 -4.24 -26.06
C SER A 72 23.33 -5.73 -25.67
N ASP A 73 24.11 -6.06 -24.68
CA ASP A 73 24.13 -7.37 -24.04
C ASP A 73 23.16 -7.43 -22.83
N ASP A 74 22.84 -8.64 -22.38
CA ASP A 74 21.91 -8.90 -21.27
C ASP A 74 22.54 -8.78 -19.88
N SER A 75 23.81 -8.33 -19.79
CA SER A 75 24.57 -8.25 -18.53
C SER A 75 23.86 -7.42 -17.45
N LEU A 76 23.19 -6.32 -17.84
CA LEU A 76 22.43 -5.49 -16.91
C LEU A 76 21.31 -6.26 -16.22
N TYR A 77 20.62 -7.15 -16.94
CA TYR A 77 19.52 -7.93 -16.40
C TYR A 77 19.98 -9.06 -15.46
N ARG A 78 21.25 -9.45 -15.55
CA ARG A 78 21.85 -10.49 -14.71
C ARG A 78 22.63 -9.94 -13.53
N TYR A 79 23.28 -8.78 -13.69
CA TYR A 79 24.30 -8.28 -12.76
C TYR A 79 24.10 -6.80 -12.40
N TRP A 80 22.85 -6.32 -12.31
CA TRP A 80 22.63 -4.94 -11.88
C TRP A 80 22.75 -4.77 -10.36
N ASN A 81 23.12 -3.56 -9.94
CA ASN A 81 23.19 -3.23 -8.53
C ASN A 81 21.78 -2.91 -7.98
N ALA A 82 21.20 -3.83 -7.23
CA ALA A 82 19.86 -3.72 -6.65
C ALA A 82 19.83 -3.00 -5.30
N THR A 83 20.98 -2.53 -4.78
CA THR A 83 21.08 -1.97 -3.41
C THR A 83 20.04 -0.90 -3.16
N ALA A 84 19.88 0.08 -4.05
CA ALA A 84 18.89 1.14 -3.88
C ALA A 84 17.44 0.64 -3.75
N CYS A 85 17.09 -0.43 -4.48
CA CYS A 85 15.76 -1.03 -4.39
C CYS A 85 15.58 -1.85 -3.11
N VAL A 86 16.62 -2.54 -2.67
CA VAL A 86 16.62 -3.32 -1.42
C VAL A 86 16.52 -2.38 -0.23
N ASP A 87 17.34 -1.35 -0.17
CA ASP A 87 17.34 -0.35 0.91
C ASP A 87 15.98 0.35 1.01
N PHE A 88 15.43 0.79 -0.13
CA PHE A 88 14.10 1.36 -0.18
C PHE A 88 13.05 0.37 0.35
N GLY A 89 13.08 -0.89 -0.10
CA GLY A 89 12.13 -1.91 0.33
C GLY A 89 12.19 -2.17 1.83
N LEU A 90 13.38 -2.28 2.41
CA LEU A 90 13.59 -2.48 3.84
C LEU A 90 13.15 -1.26 4.67
N GLU A 91 13.43 -0.05 4.21
CA GLU A 91 12.98 1.17 4.88
C GLU A 91 11.45 1.29 4.87
N MET A 92 10.79 0.94 3.75
CA MET A 92 9.32 0.88 3.69
C MET A 92 8.73 -0.21 4.59
N ALA A 93 9.38 -1.36 4.70
CA ALA A 93 8.97 -2.42 5.63
C ALA A 93 9.09 -1.97 7.08
N LYS A 94 10.17 -1.28 7.44
CA LYS A 94 10.40 -0.70 8.76
C LYS A 94 9.33 0.35 9.09
N GLN A 95 9.07 1.29 8.18
CA GLN A 95 8.03 2.31 8.35
C GLN A 95 6.64 1.68 8.50
N ALA A 96 6.32 0.66 7.69
CA ALA A 96 5.06 -0.06 7.80
C ALA A 96 4.89 -0.77 9.16
N LEU A 97 5.99 -1.30 9.71
CA LEU A 97 5.97 -1.97 11.02
C LEU A 97 5.84 -0.98 12.18
N GLU A 98 6.69 0.05 12.20
CA GLU A 98 6.82 0.96 13.33
C GLU A 98 5.68 1.99 13.41
N LYS A 99 5.14 2.40 12.26
CA LYS A 99 4.12 3.44 12.17
C LYS A 99 2.78 2.91 11.70
N ASP A 100 2.70 2.39 10.48
CA ASP A 100 1.43 2.10 9.82
C ASP A 100 0.64 0.99 10.54
N LEU A 101 1.31 -0.08 10.94
CA LEU A 101 0.68 -1.18 11.69
C LEU A 101 0.23 -0.74 13.08
N ARG A 102 0.99 0.13 13.73
CA ARG A 102 0.64 0.69 15.03
C ARG A 102 -0.59 1.60 14.94
N GLU A 103 -0.60 2.53 13.99
CA GLU A 103 -1.74 3.43 13.74
C GLU A 103 -3.02 2.63 13.45
N GLU A 104 -2.92 1.59 12.60
CA GLU A 104 -4.03 0.70 12.28
C GLU A 104 -4.55 -0.05 13.52
N THR A 105 -3.65 -0.60 14.34
CA THR A 105 -4.00 -1.32 15.55
C THR A 105 -4.69 -0.40 16.56
N GLU A 106 -4.18 0.82 16.74
CA GLU A 106 -4.81 1.81 17.62
C GLU A 106 -6.19 2.22 17.11
N PHE A 107 -6.34 2.40 15.79
CA PHE A 107 -7.62 2.70 15.16
C PHE A 107 -8.64 1.58 15.39
N LEU A 108 -8.27 0.33 15.09
CA LEU A 108 -9.14 -0.84 15.27
C LEU A 108 -9.53 -1.05 16.73
N THR A 109 -8.59 -0.85 17.66
CA THR A 109 -8.88 -0.94 19.11
C THR A 109 -9.92 0.11 19.56
N LYS A 110 -9.76 1.36 19.12
CA LYS A 110 -10.72 2.43 19.40
C LYS A 110 -12.08 2.14 18.78
N TYR A 111 -12.08 1.67 17.52
CA TYR A 111 -13.29 1.28 16.82
C TYR A 111 -14.08 0.20 17.61
N ASP A 112 -13.40 -0.89 17.99
CA ASP A 112 -14.02 -2.00 18.72
C ASP A 112 -14.59 -1.56 20.07
N LEU A 113 -13.87 -0.71 20.79
CA LEU A 113 -14.36 -0.18 22.07
C LEU A 113 -15.63 0.65 21.91
N ILE A 114 -15.66 1.54 20.91
CA ILE A 114 -16.82 2.39 20.63
C ILE A 114 -17.98 1.53 20.14
N TYR A 115 -17.72 0.63 19.19
CA TYR A 115 -18.73 -0.25 18.62
C TYR A 115 -19.43 -1.07 19.69
N ARG A 116 -18.68 -1.78 20.54
CA ARG A 116 -19.22 -2.59 21.64
C ARG A 116 -19.98 -1.78 22.69
N ALA A 117 -19.53 -0.56 22.98
CA ALA A 117 -20.20 0.31 23.93
C ALA A 117 -21.58 0.77 23.46
N ILE A 118 -21.80 0.83 22.14
CA ILE A 118 -23.07 1.25 21.55
C ILE A 118 -23.95 0.02 21.27
N ASP A 119 -23.40 -1.03 20.64
CA ASP A 119 -24.12 -2.24 20.26
C ASP A 119 -24.84 -2.92 21.44
N GLY A 120 -24.20 -2.91 22.62
CA GLY A 120 -24.78 -3.45 23.84
C GLY A 120 -25.84 -2.57 24.52
N ARG A 121 -26.10 -1.36 24.01
CA ARG A 121 -27.04 -0.39 24.64
C ARG A 121 -28.21 0.03 23.75
N TYR A 122 -28.03 -0.01 22.44
CA TYR A 122 -28.98 0.51 21.46
C TYR A 122 -29.23 -0.53 20.38
N ASP A 123 -30.50 -0.74 20.01
CA ASP A 123 -30.90 -1.62 18.92
C ASP A 123 -30.72 -0.88 17.58
N ILE A 124 -29.49 -0.88 17.07
CA ILE A 124 -29.10 -0.25 15.80
C ILE A 124 -28.64 -1.34 14.85
N ARG A 125 -29.08 -1.30 13.59
CA ARG A 125 -28.60 -2.25 12.57
C ARG A 125 -27.07 -2.17 12.45
N GLY A 126 -26.36 -3.30 12.48
CA GLY A 126 -24.89 -3.36 12.48
C GLY A 126 -24.24 -2.57 11.34
N LYS A 127 -24.87 -2.51 10.13
CA LYS A 127 -24.38 -1.68 9.01
C LYS A 127 -24.46 -0.18 9.30
N ASP A 128 -25.51 0.26 9.96
CA ASP A 128 -25.71 1.67 10.28
C ASP A 128 -24.80 2.06 11.45
N LEU A 129 -24.67 1.20 12.45
CA LEU A 129 -23.73 1.37 13.56
C LEU A 129 -22.28 1.49 13.07
N ASN A 130 -21.85 0.59 12.19
CA ASN A 130 -20.53 0.65 11.57
C ASN A 130 -20.29 2.00 10.87
N THR A 131 -21.26 2.44 10.06
CA THR A 131 -21.17 3.72 9.33
C THR A 131 -21.10 4.91 10.28
N LEU A 132 -21.85 4.89 11.39
CA LEU A 132 -21.85 5.95 12.42
C LEU A 132 -20.51 6.01 13.15
N VAL A 133 -20.00 4.87 13.62
CA VAL A 133 -18.74 4.78 14.36
C VAL A 133 -17.57 5.26 13.47
N LEU A 134 -17.44 4.75 12.25
CA LEU A 134 -16.38 5.16 11.33
C LEU A 134 -16.44 6.67 11.04
N THR A 135 -17.63 7.20 10.72
CA THR A 135 -17.77 8.65 10.46
C THR A 135 -17.42 9.51 11.66
N CYS A 136 -17.81 9.05 12.85
CA CYS A 136 -17.53 9.77 14.10
C CYS A 136 -16.02 9.81 14.38
N MET A 137 -15.33 8.70 14.13
CA MET A 137 -13.87 8.60 14.28
C MET A 137 -13.13 9.47 13.27
N GLU A 138 -13.53 9.44 11.99
CA GLU A 138 -12.95 10.27 10.91
C GLU A 138 -13.09 11.77 11.16
N HIS A 139 -14.15 12.20 11.85
CA HIS A 139 -14.48 13.60 12.09
C HIS A 139 -14.34 14.04 13.55
N ASN A 140 -13.46 13.39 14.33
CA ASN A 140 -13.16 13.74 15.71
C ASN A 140 -14.43 13.88 16.60
N GLY A 141 -15.30 12.90 16.53
CA GLY A 141 -16.55 12.86 17.32
C GLY A 141 -17.71 13.68 16.74
N LYS A 142 -17.57 14.26 15.55
CA LYS A 142 -18.65 15.06 14.93
C LYS A 142 -19.39 14.25 13.86
N ILE A 143 -20.71 14.27 13.92
CA ILE A 143 -21.58 13.69 12.89
C ILE A 143 -22.26 14.83 12.14
N SER A 144 -22.17 14.82 10.79
CA SER A 144 -22.78 15.86 9.95
C SER A 144 -24.30 15.94 10.13
N ILE A 145 -24.89 17.12 9.95
CA ILE A 145 -26.31 17.36 10.09
C ILE A 145 -27.14 16.44 9.17
N ASN A 146 -26.67 16.22 7.95
CA ASN A 146 -27.37 15.36 6.99
C ASN A 146 -27.40 13.89 7.45
N ARG A 147 -26.34 13.40 8.06
CA ARG A 147 -26.29 12.04 8.63
C ARG A 147 -27.14 11.95 9.89
N ARG A 148 -27.13 12.97 10.77
CA ARG A 148 -28.03 13.02 11.93
C ARG A 148 -29.49 12.90 11.51
N LYS A 149 -29.92 13.66 10.50
CA LYS A 149 -31.29 13.57 9.97
C LYS A 149 -31.63 12.17 9.43
N LYS A 150 -30.71 11.52 8.74
CA LYS A 150 -30.92 10.16 8.20
C LYS A 150 -31.12 9.11 9.30
N PHE A 151 -30.47 9.24 10.43
CA PHE A 151 -30.55 8.28 11.56
C PHE A 151 -31.55 8.69 12.65
N ALA A 152 -32.10 9.91 12.62
CA ALA A 152 -33.14 10.34 13.55
C ALA A 152 -34.55 9.87 13.15
N THR A 153 -34.71 9.30 11.95
CA THR A 153 -35.99 8.85 11.36
C THR A 153 -36.13 7.31 11.38
N THR A 154 -35.20 6.61 12.02
CA THR A 154 -35.25 5.16 12.23
C THR A 154 -35.50 4.85 13.70
#